data_73abf8d7a98f7f710de7b33450b54b99
#
_entry.id   73abf8d7a98f7f710de7b33450b54b99
#
_cell.length_a   1.000
_cell.length_b   1.000
_cell.length_c   1.000
_cell.angle_alpha   90.00
_cell.angle_beta   90.00
_cell.angle_gamma   90.00
#
_symmetry.space_group_name_H-M   'P 1'
#
loop_
_entity.id
_entity.type
_entity.pdbx_description
1 polymer ?
#
loop_
_entity_poly.entity_id
_entity_poly.type
_entity_poly.pdbx_seq_one_letter_code
_entity_poly.pdbx_strand_id
1 'polypeptide(L)'
;MADQTETIRRTLCKSLNAEPGSREDLEARYGDVWDTQQLQEHFTVLGFCAPFCVVERKLDHTKGSVLLQHSPRFYHSFKPE
;
A
#
# COMPACT_ATOMS: atom_id res chain seq x y z
N MET A 1 -4.79 23.35 12.68
CA MET A 1 -5.37 22.21 13.41
C MET A 1 -4.91 20.92 12.75
N ALA A 2 -4.36 19.99 13.55
CA ALA A 2 -3.88 18.75 12.98
C ALA A 2 -5.06 17.88 12.52
N ASP A 3 -4.93 17.35 11.33
CA ASP A 3 -5.89 16.40 10.78
C ASP A 3 -5.75 15.07 11.52
N GLN A 4 -6.84 14.54 12.05
CA GLN A 4 -6.85 13.24 12.73
C GLN A 4 -6.37 12.13 11.78
N THR A 5 -6.71 12.24 10.51
CA THR A 5 -6.27 11.30 9.48
C THR A 5 -4.74 11.30 9.35
N GLU A 6 -4.11 12.46 9.46
CA GLU A 6 -2.66 12.59 9.41
C GLU A 6 -1.99 11.84 10.56
N THR A 7 -2.51 11.98 11.77
CA THR A 7 -1.98 11.27 12.95
C THR A 7 -2.11 9.75 12.76
N ILE A 8 -3.26 9.29 12.29
CA ILE A 8 -3.50 7.87 12.02
C ILE A 8 -2.54 7.36 10.95
N ARG A 9 -2.34 8.12 9.88
CA ARG A 9 -1.41 7.75 8.80
C ARG A 9 0.03 7.65 9.29
N ARG A 10 0.48 8.59 10.12
CA ARG A 10 1.82 8.56 10.70
C ARG A 10 2.03 7.34 11.59
N THR A 11 1.07 7.03 12.43
CA THR A 11 1.11 5.87 13.29
C THR A 11 1.16 4.58 12.48
N LEU A 12 0.31 4.47 11.47
CA LEU A 12 0.25 3.31 10.59
C LEU A 12 1.54 3.14 9.79
N CYS A 13 2.08 4.22 9.26
CA CYS A 13 3.35 4.21 8.52
C CYS A 13 4.49 3.72 9.40
N LYS A 14 4.58 4.24 10.62
CA LYS A 14 5.58 3.83 11.59
C LYS A 14 5.45 2.35 11.95
N SER A 15 4.22 1.87 12.15
CA SER A 15 3.94 0.48 12.44
C SER A 15 4.35 -0.44 11.29
N LEU A 16 4.03 -0.04 10.04
CA LEU A 16 4.39 -0.82 8.86
C LEU A 16 5.90 -0.92 8.66
N ASN A 17 6.65 0.10 9.03
CA ASN A 17 8.09 0.16 8.82
C ASN A 17 8.93 -0.27 10.03
N ALA A 18 8.31 -0.46 11.19
CA ALA A 18 9.03 -0.86 12.41
C ALA A 18 9.60 -2.28 12.30
N GLU A 19 8.85 -3.17 11.68
CA GLU A 19 9.27 -4.56 11.46
C GLU A 19 8.98 -4.92 10.01
N PRO A 20 9.82 -4.47 9.05
CA PRO A 20 9.57 -4.76 7.64
C PRO A 20 9.69 -6.26 7.40
N GLY A 21 8.65 -6.84 6.83
CA GLY A 21 8.60 -8.26 6.50
C GLY A 21 9.11 -8.54 5.11
N SER A 22 9.49 -9.79 4.89
CA SER A 22 9.76 -10.29 3.53
C SER A 22 8.45 -10.42 2.77
N ARG A 23 8.54 -10.64 1.45
CA ARG A 23 7.35 -10.86 0.64
C ARG A 23 6.51 -12.02 1.16
N GLU A 24 7.16 -13.13 1.56
CA GLU A 24 6.47 -14.30 2.10
C GLU A 24 5.70 -13.97 3.37
N ASP A 25 6.30 -13.20 4.27
CA ASP A 25 5.65 -12.77 5.51
C ASP A 25 4.44 -11.90 5.20
N LEU A 26 4.56 -10.98 4.26
CA LEU A 26 3.47 -10.11 3.87
C LEU A 26 2.33 -10.88 3.20
N GLU A 27 2.66 -11.83 2.35
CA GLU A 27 1.66 -12.68 1.71
C GLU A 27 0.90 -13.52 2.73
N ALA A 28 1.59 -14.01 3.76
CA ALA A 28 0.96 -14.77 4.83
C ALA A 28 -0.01 -13.91 5.66
N ARG A 29 0.30 -12.62 5.83
CA ARG A 29 -0.51 -11.70 6.65
C ARG A 29 -1.63 -11.03 5.87
N TYR A 30 -1.36 -10.63 4.64
CA TYR A 30 -2.22 -9.72 3.88
C TYR A 30 -2.75 -10.31 2.57
N GLY A 31 -2.25 -11.46 2.15
CA GLY A 31 -2.63 -12.07 0.88
C GLY A 31 -1.79 -11.53 -0.28
N ASP A 32 -2.43 -10.95 -1.27
CA ASP A 32 -1.72 -10.47 -2.46
C ASP A 32 -0.74 -9.35 -2.12
N VAL A 33 0.49 -9.53 -2.59
CA VAL A 33 1.58 -8.55 -2.41
C VAL A 33 2.23 -8.32 -3.77
N TRP A 34 2.52 -7.06 -4.06
CA TRP A 34 3.13 -6.66 -5.32
C TRP A 34 4.43 -5.91 -5.05
N ASP A 35 5.45 -6.14 -5.87
CA ASP A 35 6.58 -5.23 -5.95
C ASP A 35 6.21 -4.03 -6.84
N THR A 36 7.12 -3.08 -7.00
CA THR A 36 6.83 -1.88 -7.79
C THR A 36 6.49 -2.21 -9.23
N GLN A 37 7.21 -3.13 -9.86
CA GLN A 37 6.96 -3.54 -11.22
C GLN A 37 5.62 -4.22 -11.38
N GLN A 38 5.31 -5.17 -10.49
CA GLN A 38 4.04 -5.89 -10.50
C GLN A 38 2.87 -4.96 -10.25
N LEU A 39 3.03 -4.00 -9.34
CA LEU A 39 2.00 -3.01 -9.10
C LEU A 39 1.68 -2.24 -10.37
N GLN A 40 2.70 -1.79 -11.10
CA GLN A 40 2.53 -1.05 -12.35
C GLN A 40 1.92 -1.89 -13.46
N GLU A 41 2.11 -3.20 -13.42
CA GLU A 41 1.49 -4.12 -14.39
C GLU A 41 -0.02 -4.26 -14.17
N HIS A 42 -0.46 -4.26 -12.93
CA HIS A 42 -1.85 -4.49 -12.56
C HIS A 42 -2.64 -3.22 -12.23
N PHE A 43 -1.93 -2.15 -11.87
CA PHE A 43 -2.54 -0.91 -11.42
C PHE A 43 -1.88 0.30 -12.07
N THR A 44 -2.65 1.37 -12.20
CA THR A 44 -2.14 2.70 -12.53
C THR A 44 -2.01 3.49 -11.23
N VAL A 45 -0.82 3.97 -10.92
CA VAL A 45 -0.60 4.78 -9.72
C VAL A 45 -1.13 6.18 -9.96
N LEU A 46 -2.07 6.63 -9.14
CA LEU A 46 -2.70 7.94 -9.23
C LEU A 46 -2.07 8.95 -8.28
N GLY A 47 -1.55 8.50 -7.15
CA GLY A 47 -0.91 9.38 -6.19
C GLY A 47 -0.43 8.64 -4.96
N PHE A 48 0.31 9.35 -4.13
CA PHE A 48 0.83 8.81 -2.86
C PHE A 48 0.33 9.66 -1.70
N CYS A 49 -0.08 8.98 -0.64
CA CYS A 49 -0.44 9.58 0.62
C CYS A 49 0.00 8.59 1.71
N ALA A 50 1.32 8.57 1.97
CA ALA A 50 1.92 7.56 2.82
C ALA A 50 1.14 7.36 4.13
N PRO A 51 0.92 6.12 4.55
CA PRO A 51 1.41 4.85 3.99
C PRO A 51 0.55 4.28 2.86
N PHE A 52 -0.32 5.09 2.27
CA PHE A 52 -1.24 4.68 1.21
C PHE A 52 -0.73 5.10 -0.15
N CYS A 53 -1.00 4.28 -1.14
CA CYS A 53 -0.81 4.60 -2.55
C CYS A 53 -2.17 4.48 -3.22
N VAL A 54 -2.62 5.57 -3.84
CA VAL A 54 -3.90 5.59 -4.55
C VAL A 54 -3.68 5.05 -5.95
N VAL A 55 -4.46 4.03 -6.31
CA VAL A 55 -4.28 3.30 -7.56
C VAL A 55 -5.62 3.06 -8.24
N GLU A 56 -5.54 2.76 -9.54
CA GLU A 56 -6.68 2.29 -10.33
C GLU A 56 -6.32 0.93 -10.91
N ARG A 57 -7.13 -0.07 -10.65
CA ARG A 57 -6.90 -1.41 -11.18
C ARG A 57 -7.20 -1.42 -12.68
N LYS A 58 -6.22 -1.85 -13.48
CA LYS A 58 -6.32 -1.81 -14.94
C LYS A 58 -7.39 -2.75 -15.49
N LEU A 59 -7.64 -3.85 -14.81
CA LEU A 59 -8.57 -4.87 -15.26
C LEU A 59 -9.99 -4.32 -15.45
N ASP A 60 -10.45 -3.49 -14.53
CA ASP A 60 -11.84 -3.02 -14.50
C ASP A 60 -11.96 -1.53 -14.15
N HIS A 61 -10.83 -0.80 -14.14
CA HIS A 61 -10.77 0.62 -13.79
C HIS A 61 -11.29 0.95 -12.39
N THR A 62 -11.24 -0.02 -11.47
CA THR A 62 -11.65 0.19 -10.09
C THR A 62 -10.59 1.01 -9.34
N LYS A 63 -10.98 2.17 -8.82
CA LYS A 63 -10.11 3.00 -7.99
C LYS A 63 -10.09 2.46 -6.57
N GLY A 64 -8.95 2.61 -5.93
CA GLY A 64 -8.78 2.19 -4.55
C GLY A 64 -7.41 2.58 -4.02
N SER A 65 -6.99 1.91 -2.97
CA SER A 65 -5.70 2.16 -2.36
C SER A 65 -5.02 0.87 -1.96
N VAL A 66 -3.69 0.91 -1.91
CA VAL A 66 -2.85 -0.15 -1.36
C VAL A 66 -2.00 0.44 -0.25
N LEU A 67 -1.58 -0.40 0.69
CA LEU A 67 -0.62 -0.03 1.71
C LEU A 67 0.79 -0.26 1.18
N LEU A 68 1.71 0.61 1.57
CA LEU A 68 3.09 0.62 1.11
C LEU A 68 4.04 0.33 2.26
N GLN A 69 4.90 -0.68 2.10
CA GLN A 69 6.03 -0.93 2.98
C GLN A 69 7.31 -0.42 2.32
N HIS A 70 8.20 0.18 3.11
CA HIS A 70 9.55 0.56 2.66
C HIS A 70 10.57 -0.50 3.07
N SER A 71 11.61 -0.67 2.31
CA SER A 71 12.85 -1.38 2.61
C SER A 71 12.69 -2.79 3.23
N PRO A 72 12.24 -3.78 2.49
CA PRO A 72 11.98 -3.79 1.06
C PRO A 72 10.63 -3.15 0.71
N ARG A 73 10.55 -2.59 -0.49
CA ARG A 73 9.33 -1.94 -0.94
C ARG A 73 8.36 -2.96 -1.52
N PHE A 74 7.21 -3.10 -0.85
CA PHE A 74 6.11 -3.94 -1.31
C PHE A 74 4.78 -3.21 -1.09
N TYR A 75 3.80 -3.59 -1.88
CA TYR A 75 2.45 -3.04 -1.82
C TYR A 75 1.48 -4.19 -1.54
N HIS A 76 0.52 -3.95 -0.67
CA HIS A 76 -0.45 -4.98 -0.28
C HIS A 76 -1.78 -4.35 0.14
N SER A 77 -2.74 -5.21 0.48
CA SER A 77 -4.02 -4.77 1.04
C SER A 77 -4.78 -3.81 0.12
N PHE A 78 -4.95 -4.19 -1.16
CA PHE A 78 -5.77 -3.41 -2.06
C PHE A 78 -7.19 -3.30 -1.51
N LYS A 79 -7.66 -2.06 -1.41
CA LYS A 79 -9.00 -1.77 -0.92
C LYS A 79 -9.68 -0.85 -1.92
N PRO A 80 -10.72 -1.32 -2.63
CA PRO A 80 -11.47 -0.47 -3.55
C PRO A 80 -12.23 0.61 -2.79
N GLU A 81 -12.39 1.74 -3.44
CA GLU A 81 -13.20 2.82 -2.91
C GLU A 81 -14.68 2.42 -2.79
#